data_316d68952cbfc7178fd49d317858808c
#
_entry.id   316d68952cbfc7178fd49d317858808c
#
_cell.length_a   1.000
_cell.length_b   1.000
_cell.length_c   1.000
_cell.angle_alpha   90.00
_cell.angle_beta   90.00
_cell.angle_gamma   90.00
#
_symmetry.space_group_name_H-M   'P 1'
#
loop_
_entity.id
_entity.type
_entity.pdbx_description
1 polymer ?
#
loop_
_entity_poly.entity_id
_entity_poly.type
_entity_poly.pdbx_seq_one_letter_code
_entity_poly.pdbx_strand_id
1 'polypeptide(L)'
;PGNGCLVLNRTDSNEKDVIAGMEEFIRKFMQMNPEEAAAASQKAWEISRIANWNTLFSYYSEAYRFALEKSEERRDQPRDYTRILEATEVQVRKPFQAPVWKDIYVQSELPERIAYLKELSSNLWWSWNSEAEFLFRRMDPTLWEEVGHNPKRLLEAIDYKRLVVLADDEVFLDDSDRIYREFTEYLARPENRELPSVAYFSMEFGIHPSLKIYSGGLGVLAGDYLKEASDSNVDITGIGLLYRYGYFRQKLGPKGEQQAIYEAEDFSQIPVEPVKDGNGNHLTIQLTWPGRTVKARLWLAPVGKVKLYLLDTDFEDNTHEDRAITHYLYGGDSENRLKQELILGIGGMRALIALGIKPDVYHSNEGHSAFIGFERMRHLIEDEHLTFEESMEIIRASTLFTTHTPVPAGHDAFEEDLLRKYISHYHTRLNITWDQLMALGRCQDDYERKFNMSFLATRFSQEMNGVSQLHGHVSRGLFSRLWPGYLRDELYIGHVTNGVHYSTWVAPEWEQVYEKLTGKRHFDLCDREQWAKIYQLEDEKVYETKMKLKKRLFDNIRKRLQSDMLERHVSPRTLMNISSHLNEKALTIAFARRFATYKRASLLFRDLDRL
;
A
#
# COMPACT_ATOMS: atom_id res chain seq x y z
N PRO A 1 47.29 9.93 -26.76
CA PRO A 1 47.68 8.63 -26.19
C PRO A 1 49.02 8.67 -25.46
N GLY A 2 50.02 9.51 -25.91
CA GLY A 2 51.35 9.58 -25.32
C GLY A 2 51.40 9.99 -23.83
N ASN A 3 50.31 10.53 -23.29
CA ASN A 3 50.16 10.86 -21.87
C ASN A 3 49.42 9.78 -21.08
N GLY A 4 49.01 8.68 -21.70
CA GLY A 4 48.28 7.57 -21.03
C GLY A 4 46.87 7.89 -20.56
N CYS A 5 46.41 9.12 -20.64
CA CYS A 5 45.08 9.57 -20.23
C CYS A 5 44.41 10.43 -21.32
N LEU A 6 43.10 10.33 -21.41
CA LEU A 6 42.24 11.15 -22.27
C LEU A 6 41.18 11.82 -21.41
N VAL A 7 41.05 13.13 -21.53
CA VAL A 7 39.95 13.89 -20.93
C VAL A 7 39.02 14.32 -22.04
N LEU A 8 37.79 13.89 -22.00
CA LEU A 8 36.73 14.29 -22.93
C LEU A 8 35.68 15.12 -22.20
N ASN A 9 35.38 16.27 -22.78
CA ASN A 9 34.29 17.10 -22.22
C ASN A 9 32.96 16.53 -22.72
N ARG A 10 32.14 16.01 -21.81
CA ARG A 10 30.82 15.44 -22.10
C ARG A 10 29.73 16.46 -21.78
N THR A 11 28.85 16.69 -22.75
CA THR A 11 27.62 17.46 -22.59
C THR A 11 26.44 16.63 -23.08
N ASP A 12 25.21 17.03 -22.79
CA ASP A 12 24.00 16.31 -23.21
C ASP A 12 23.81 16.26 -24.74
N SER A 13 24.61 17.02 -25.51
CA SER A 13 24.47 17.14 -26.97
C SER A 13 25.65 16.59 -27.78
N ASN A 14 26.74 16.13 -27.15
CA ASN A 14 27.96 15.72 -27.84
C ASN A 14 28.37 14.26 -27.70
N GLU A 15 27.41 13.36 -27.44
CA GLU A 15 27.68 11.94 -27.21
C GLU A 15 28.47 11.25 -28.36
N LYS A 16 28.12 11.59 -29.61
CA LYS A 16 28.81 11.03 -30.80
C LYS A 16 30.27 11.47 -30.87
N ASP A 17 30.59 12.70 -30.50
CA ASP A 17 31.96 13.22 -30.51
C ASP A 17 32.78 12.57 -29.39
N VAL A 18 32.15 12.32 -28.23
CA VAL A 18 32.79 11.61 -27.12
C VAL A 18 33.12 10.17 -27.51
N ILE A 19 32.16 9.46 -28.12
CA ILE A 19 32.41 8.08 -28.63
C ILE A 19 33.53 8.05 -29.65
N ALA A 20 33.49 8.96 -30.63
CA ALA A 20 34.55 9.05 -31.64
C ALA A 20 35.93 9.34 -31.02
N GLY A 21 36.00 10.22 -30.02
CA GLY A 21 37.20 10.52 -29.27
C GLY A 21 37.73 9.29 -28.49
N MET A 22 36.85 8.52 -27.89
CA MET A 22 37.21 7.26 -27.21
C MET A 22 37.73 6.21 -28.20
N GLU A 23 37.06 6.02 -29.33
CA GLU A 23 37.50 5.07 -30.38
C GLU A 23 38.87 5.45 -30.95
N GLU A 24 39.10 6.73 -31.23
CA GLU A 24 40.38 7.22 -31.72
C GLU A 24 41.50 7.00 -30.68
N PHE A 25 41.22 7.26 -29.41
CA PHE A 25 42.20 7.01 -28.35
C PHE A 25 42.58 5.53 -28.22
N ILE A 26 41.58 4.64 -28.21
CA ILE A 26 41.78 3.20 -28.14
C ILE A 26 42.60 2.73 -29.37
N ARG A 27 42.22 3.18 -30.55
CA ARG A 27 42.93 2.82 -31.81
C ARG A 27 44.39 3.25 -31.76
N LYS A 28 44.69 4.47 -31.32
CA LYS A 28 46.04 4.96 -31.16
C LYS A 28 46.85 4.16 -30.15
N PHE A 29 46.22 3.76 -29.03
CA PHE A 29 46.85 2.95 -28.01
C PHE A 29 47.18 1.53 -28.54
N MET A 30 46.26 0.92 -29.29
CA MET A 30 46.48 -0.41 -29.91
C MET A 30 47.56 -0.43 -31.01
N GLN A 31 47.89 0.74 -31.59
CA GLN A 31 48.95 0.87 -32.61
C GLN A 31 50.33 1.16 -32.02
N MET A 32 50.43 1.39 -30.70
CA MET A 32 51.72 1.64 -30.03
C MET A 32 52.56 0.35 -29.99
N ASN A 33 53.86 0.53 -30.09
CA ASN A 33 54.78 -0.57 -29.80
C ASN A 33 54.83 -0.83 -28.27
N PRO A 34 55.37 -1.97 -27.81
CA PRO A 34 55.38 -2.33 -26.40
C PRO A 34 56.07 -1.32 -25.49
N GLU A 35 57.11 -0.64 -25.97
CA GLU A 35 57.83 0.38 -25.18
C GLU A 35 57.01 1.67 -25.03
N GLU A 36 56.38 2.11 -26.10
CA GLU A 36 55.48 3.26 -26.09
C GLU A 36 54.24 3.03 -25.22
N ALA A 37 53.67 1.82 -25.28
CA ALA A 37 52.52 1.44 -24.46
C ALA A 37 52.90 1.37 -22.97
N ALA A 38 54.07 0.86 -22.63
CA ALA A 38 54.58 0.83 -21.27
C ALA A 38 54.84 2.25 -20.74
N ALA A 39 55.43 3.14 -21.55
CA ALA A 39 55.63 4.54 -21.17
C ALA A 39 54.32 5.30 -20.95
N ALA A 40 53.31 5.08 -21.82
CA ALA A 40 51.98 5.66 -21.67
C ALA A 40 51.28 5.15 -20.42
N SER A 41 51.38 3.85 -20.11
CA SER A 41 50.83 3.26 -18.88
C SER A 41 51.48 3.79 -17.61
N GLN A 42 52.83 3.95 -17.64
CA GLN A 42 53.58 4.55 -16.52
C GLN A 42 53.11 5.99 -16.27
N LYS A 43 52.90 6.76 -17.31
CA LYS A 43 52.47 8.14 -17.22
C LYS A 43 51.01 8.25 -16.74
N ALA A 44 50.14 7.34 -17.18
CA ALA A 44 48.79 7.22 -16.65
C ALA A 44 48.77 6.92 -15.14
N TRP A 45 49.69 6.03 -14.70
CA TRP A 45 49.84 5.73 -13.28
C TRP A 45 50.33 6.94 -12.47
N GLU A 46 51.28 7.70 -13.01
CA GLU A 46 51.78 8.93 -12.38
C GLU A 46 50.66 9.98 -12.25
N ILE A 47 49.83 10.17 -13.30
CA ILE A 47 48.68 11.09 -13.29
C ILE A 47 47.62 10.60 -12.30
N SER A 48 47.38 9.29 -12.21
CA SER A 48 46.38 8.75 -11.27
C SER A 48 46.69 9.03 -9.80
N ARG A 49 47.98 9.28 -9.48
CA ARG A 49 48.41 9.67 -8.11
C ARG A 49 47.82 11.02 -7.65
N ILE A 50 47.44 11.90 -8.59
CA ILE A 50 46.75 13.16 -8.28
C ILE A 50 45.38 12.88 -7.69
N ALA A 51 44.72 11.80 -8.07
CA ALA A 51 43.43 11.34 -7.54
C ALA A 51 43.55 10.52 -6.25
N ASN A 52 44.75 10.37 -5.68
CA ASN A 52 44.94 9.70 -4.41
C ASN A 52 44.32 10.52 -3.28
N TRP A 53 43.60 9.86 -2.38
CA TRP A 53 42.95 10.50 -1.23
C TRP A 53 43.92 11.31 -0.36
N ASN A 54 45.16 10.89 -0.21
CA ASN A 54 46.16 11.67 0.54
C ASN A 54 46.44 13.03 -0.12
N THR A 55 46.40 13.12 -1.46
CA THR A 55 46.56 14.38 -2.19
C THR A 55 45.27 15.21 -2.11
N LEU A 56 44.12 14.58 -2.35
CA LEU A 56 42.81 15.27 -2.27
C LEU A 56 42.50 15.76 -0.87
N PHE A 57 42.84 14.96 0.16
CA PHE A 57 42.63 15.34 1.57
C PHE A 57 43.44 16.57 1.98
N SER A 58 44.61 16.82 1.39
CA SER A 58 45.37 18.05 1.65
C SER A 58 44.61 19.31 1.23
N TYR A 59 43.89 19.27 0.11
CA TYR A 59 43.04 20.39 -0.33
C TYR A 59 41.82 20.60 0.59
N TYR A 60 41.21 19.52 1.08
CA TYR A 60 40.14 19.65 2.09
C TYR A 60 40.67 20.21 3.40
N SER A 61 41.83 19.77 3.87
CA SER A 61 42.48 20.29 5.09
C SER A 61 42.79 21.79 4.98
N GLU A 62 43.24 22.22 3.80
CA GLU A 62 43.49 23.65 3.55
C GLU A 62 42.20 24.46 3.53
N ALA A 63 41.15 23.95 2.90
CA ALA A 63 39.83 24.57 2.90
C ALA A 63 39.24 24.66 4.33
N TYR A 64 39.40 23.64 5.16
CA TYR A 64 38.97 23.65 6.55
C TYR A 64 39.78 24.68 7.39
N ARG A 65 41.07 24.74 7.18
CA ARG A 65 41.92 25.76 7.86
C ARG A 65 41.45 27.17 7.47
N PHE A 66 41.25 27.42 6.20
CA PHE A 66 40.74 28.70 5.72
C PHE A 66 39.35 29.04 6.29
N ALA A 67 38.46 28.08 6.40
CA ALA A 67 37.15 28.28 7.01
C ALA A 67 37.24 28.58 8.51
N LEU A 68 38.16 27.95 9.22
CA LEU A 68 38.43 28.24 10.64
C LEU A 68 39.04 29.65 10.84
N GLU A 69 40.03 30.03 10.05
CA GLU A 69 40.61 31.38 10.07
C GLU A 69 39.53 32.45 9.81
N LYS A 70 38.65 32.24 8.82
CA LYS A 70 37.53 33.15 8.57
C LYS A 70 36.49 33.16 9.69
N SER A 71 36.29 32.06 10.37
CA SER A 71 35.40 31.98 11.54
C SER A 71 36.00 32.77 12.73
N GLU A 72 37.32 32.67 12.96
CA GLU A 72 38.01 33.42 13.99
C GLU A 72 38.02 34.93 13.72
N GLU A 73 38.34 35.34 12.48
CA GLU A 73 38.25 36.75 12.05
C GLU A 73 36.86 37.36 12.29
N ARG A 74 35.79 36.57 12.10
CA ARG A 74 34.41 37.01 12.37
C ARG A 74 34.04 37.02 13.86
N ARG A 75 34.72 36.20 14.69
CA ARG A 75 34.45 36.09 16.10
C ARG A 75 34.99 37.29 16.88
N ASP A 76 36.09 37.86 16.42
CA ASP A 76 36.74 39.01 17.04
C ASP A 76 36.23 40.38 16.54
N GLN A 77 35.30 40.39 15.58
CA GLN A 77 34.60 41.63 15.21
C GLN A 77 33.47 41.89 16.22
N PRO A 78 33.47 43.02 16.92
CA PRO A 78 32.35 43.37 17.78
C PRO A 78 31.09 43.46 16.93
N ARG A 79 30.13 42.61 17.21
CA ARG A 79 28.78 42.69 16.59
C ARG A 79 28.11 43.92 17.19
N ASP A 80 28.17 45.02 16.47
CA ASP A 80 27.47 46.25 16.83
C ASP A 80 25.95 46.03 16.52
N TYR A 81 25.28 45.47 17.53
CA TYR A 81 23.80 45.27 17.46
C TYR A 81 23.04 46.61 17.51
N THR A 82 23.69 47.73 17.89
CA THR A 82 23.07 49.05 17.91
C THR A 82 22.81 49.57 16.51
N ARG A 83 23.61 49.26 15.49
CA ARG A 83 23.40 49.63 14.11
C ARG A 83 22.20 48.94 13.46
N ILE A 84 21.74 47.83 14.02
CA ILE A 84 20.56 47.11 13.50
C ILE A 84 19.26 47.77 13.98
N LEU A 85 19.31 48.49 15.11
CA LEU A 85 18.15 49.15 15.69
C LEU A 85 17.97 50.61 15.20
N GLU A 86 18.99 51.23 14.59
CA GLU A 86 18.89 52.59 14.00
C GLU A 86 18.58 52.62 12.50
N ALA A 87 18.49 51.49 11.84
CA ALA A 87 17.98 51.37 10.48
C ALA A 87 16.44 51.41 10.46
N THR A 88 15.85 52.36 11.13
CA THR A 88 14.40 52.62 11.10
C THR A 88 14.05 53.58 9.96
N GLU A 89 14.20 53.14 8.79
CA GLU A 89 13.39 53.44 7.63
C GLU A 89 13.73 52.41 6.57
N VAL A 90 13.34 51.18 6.82
CA VAL A 90 13.17 50.19 5.75
C VAL A 90 12.03 50.76 4.93
N GLN A 91 12.35 51.52 3.87
CA GLN A 91 11.42 51.58 2.76
C GLN A 91 11.08 50.13 2.44
N VAL A 92 9.86 49.72 2.75
CA VAL A 92 9.29 48.46 2.31
C VAL A 92 9.33 48.50 0.80
N ARG A 93 10.48 48.14 0.23
CA ARG A 93 10.49 47.70 -1.16
C ARG A 93 9.41 46.63 -1.21
N LYS A 94 8.43 46.81 -2.07
CA LYS A 94 7.39 45.80 -2.37
C LYS A 94 8.07 44.46 -2.25
N PRO A 95 7.52 43.55 -1.43
CA PRO A 95 8.18 42.28 -1.18
C PRO A 95 8.60 41.74 -2.53
N PHE A 96 9.89 41.42 -2.65
CA PHE A 96 10.39 40.76 -3.84
C PHE A 96 9.48 39.54 -3.96
N GLN A 97 8.59 39.52 -4.92
CA GLN A 97 7.78 38.33 -5.15
C GLN A 97 8.81 37.26 -5.50
N ALA A 98 9.12 36.42 -4.51
CA ALA A 98 9.88 35.23 -4.80
C ALA A 98 9.23 34.59 -6.04
N PRO A 99 10.02 34.21 -7.06
CA PRO A 99 9.45 33.59 -8.23
C PRO A 99 8.58 32.43 -7.72
N VAL A 100 7.29 32.53 -7.99
CA VAL A 100 6.37 31.43 -7.69
C VAL A 100 6.68 30.39 -8.74
N TRP A 101 7.43 29.38 -8.34
CA TRP A 101 7.63 28.20 -9.16
C TRP A 101 6.27 27.53 -9.28
N LYS A 102 5.70 27.59 -10.46
CA LYS A 102 4.54 26.77 -10.82
C LYS A 102 5.11 25.55 -11.51
N ASP A 103 4.96 24.40 -10.92
CA ASP A 103 5.17 23.16 -11.63
C ASP A 103 4.17 23.11 -12.78
N ILE A 104 4.66 23.22 -14.00
CA ILE A 104 3.83 23.06 -15.20
C ILE A 104 3.89 21.57 -15.53
N TYR A 105 2.87 20.83 -15.09
CA TYR A 105 2.66 19.46 -15.56
C TYR A 105 2.04 19.55 -16.97
N VAL A 106 2.83 19.24 -17.98
CA VAL A 106 2.33 18.98 -19.32
C VAL A 106 1.89 17.54 -19.38
N GLN A 107 0.65 17.26 -19.03
CA GLN A 107 0.02 15.99 -19.36
C GLN A 107 -0.44 16.04 -20.81
N SER A 108 0.01 15.09 -21.64
CA SER A 108 -0.61 14.88 -22.93
C SER A 108 -2.04 14.39 -22.72
N GLU A 109 -3.04 15.10 -23.22
CA GLU A 109 -4.41 14.63 -23.20
C GLU A 109 -4.52 13.38 -24.09
N LEU A 110 -5.30 12.41 -23.64
CA LEU A 110 -5.60 11.24 -24.47
C LEU A 110 -6.37 11.69 -25.71
N PRO A 111 -6.16 11.05 -26.90
CA PRO A 111 -7.01 11.27 -28.05
C PRO A 111 -8.49 11.10 -27.68
N GLU A 112 -9.37 11.99 -28.19
CA GLU A 112 -10.77 12.08 -27.80
C GLU A 112 -11.50 10.74 -27.88
N ARG A 113 -11.23 9.92 -28.92
CA ARG A 113 -11.84 8.60 -29.14
C ARG A 113 -11.55 7.57 -28.04
N ILE A 114 -10.50 7.75 -27.24
CA ILE A 114 -10.08 6.84 -26.15
C ILE A 114 -9.96 7.55 -24.79
N ALA A 115 -10.50 8.78 -24.67
CA ALA A 115 -10.38 9.60 -23.45
C ALA A 115 -11.04 8.93 -22.22
N TYR A 116 -12.07 8.12 -22.44
CA TYR A 116 -12.76 7.36 -21.38
C TYR A 116 -11.87 6.30 -20.70
N LEU A 117 -10.76 5.91 -21.30
CA LEU A 117 -9.79 5.01 -20.66
C LEU A 117 -9.19 5.60 -19.37
N LYS A 118 -9.19 6.93 -19.23
CA LYS A 118 -8.78 7.61 -17.99
C LYS A 118 -9.71 7.25 -16.83
N GLU A 119 -11.02 7.28 -17.05
CA GLU A 119 -12.02 6.88 -16.06
C GLU A 119 -11.90 5.39 -15.72
N LEU A 120 -11.82 4.53 -16.74
CA LEU A 120 -11.64 3.09 -16.55
C LEU A 120 -10.36 2.78 -15.75
N SER A 121 -9.25 3.48 -16.01
CA SER A 121 -7.96 3.28 -15.32
C SER A 121 -7.99 3.71 -13.85
N SER A 122 -8.87 4.64 -13.50
CA SER A 122 -8.99 5.18 -12.14
C SER A 122 -9.85 4.30 -11.23
N ASN A 123 -10.76 3.51 -11.78
CA ASN A 123 -11.60 2.59 -11.01
C ASN A 123 -10.99 1.19 -10.98
N LEU A 124 -10.77 0.65 -9.79
CA LEU A 124 -10.13 -0.66 -9.59
C LEU A 124 -10.92 -1.85 -10.13
N TRP A 125 -12.14 -1.66 -10.66
CA TRP A 125 -12.93 -2.70 -11.35
C TRP A 125 -12.13 -3.44 -12.42
N TRP A 126 -11.28 -2.75 -13.18
CA TRP A 126 -10.43 -3.37 -14.19
C TRP A 126 -9.54 -4.48 -13.62
N SER A 127 -9.19 -4.42 -12.32
CA SER A 127 -8.24 -5.35 -11.68
C SER A 127 -8.79 -6.76 -11.50
N TRP A 128 -10.09 -6.95 -11.64
CA TRP A 128 -10.74 -8.27 -11.62
C TRP A 128 -11.60 -8.55 -12.87
N ASN A 129 -11.48 -7.68 -13.88
CA ASN A 129 -12.00 -7.93 -15.20
C ASN A 129 -10.84 -8.26 -16.15
N SER A 130 -10.71 -9.53 -16.51
CA SER A 130 -9.57 -10.03 -17.29
C SER A 130 -9.48 -9.41 -18.68
N GLU A 131 -10.61 -8.98 -19.28
CA GLU A 131 -10.63 -8.33 -20.58
C GLU A 131 -10.16 -6.88 -20.47
N ALA A 132 -10.54 -6.17 -19.40
CA ALA A 132 -10.05 -4.81 -19.13
C ALA A 132 -8.54 -4.79 -18.82
N GLU A 133 -8.04 -5.75 -18.05
CA GLU A 133 -6.60 -5.89 -17.84
C GLU A 133 -5.85 -6.15 -19.16
N PHE A 134 -6.39 -7.06 -19.98
CA PHE A 134 -5.81 -7.39 -21.28
C PHE A 134 -5.83 -6.20 -22.24
N LEU A 135 -6.87 -5.37 -22.21
CA LEU A 135 -6.97 -4.13 -23.00
C LEU A 135 -5.78 -3.20 -22.70
N PHE A 136 -5.52 -2.89 -21.42
CA PHE A 136 -4.40 -2.06 -21.03
C PHE A 136 -3.06 -2.70 -21.41
N ARG A 137 -2.90 -3.99 -21.20
CA ARG A 137 -1.68 -4.72 -21.59
C ARG A 137 -1.42 -4.65 -23.10
N ARG A 138 -2.44 -4.68 -23.96
CA ARG A 138 -2.31 -4.55 -25.43
C ARG A 138 -1.82 -3.18 -25.87
N MET A 139 -2.05 -2.14 -25.07
CA MET A 139 -1.61 -0.79 -25.45
C MET A 139 -0.09 -0.74 -25.60
N ASP A 140 0.65 -1.26 -24.62
CA ASP A 140 2.11 -1.48 -24.66
C ASP A 140 2.49 -2.59 -23.67
N PRO A 141 2.73 -3.83 -24.12
CA PRO A 141 3.07 -4.95 -23.25
C PRO A 141 4.36 -4.78 -22.46
N THR A 142 5.35 -4.07 -23.01
CA THR A 142 6.64 -3.85 -22.34
C THR A 142 6.47 -2.83 -21.23
N LEU A 143 5.88 -1.69 -21.54
CA LEU A 143 5.61 -0.64 -20.58
C LEU A 143 4.65 -1.12 -19.48
N TRP A 144 3.68 -1.99 -19.80
CA TRP A 144 2.77 -2.60 -18.83
C TRP A 144 3.52 -3.33 -17.70
N GLU A 145 4.56 -4.10 -18.05
CA GLU A 145 5.41 -4.76 -17.05
C GLU A 145 6.25 -3.75 -16.26
N GLU A 146 6.81 -2.73 -16.93
CA GLU A 146 7.64 -1.69 -16.31
C GLU A 146 6.88 -0.83 -15.30
N VAL A 147 5.63 -0.47 -15.61
CA VAL A 147 4.78 0.31 -14.70
C VAL A 147 4.10 -0.52 -13.61
N GLY A 148 4.43 -1.81 -13.51
CA GLY A 148 3.92 -2.72 -12.48
C GLY A 148 2.42 -3.00 -12.61
N HIS A 149 1.91 -3.14 -13.84
CA HIS A 149 0.51 -3.41 -14.17
C HIS A 149 -0.46 -2.31 -13.67
N ASN A 150 0.01 -1.06 -13.67
CA ASN A 150 -0.79 0.09 -13.26
C ASN A 150 -1.27 0.85 -14.51
N PRO A 151 -2.57 0.81 -14.88
CA PRO A 151 -3.07 1.45 -16.10
C PRO A 151 -2.99 2.97 -16.04
N LYS A 152 -3.08 3.59 -14.86
CA LYS A 152 -2.94 5.03 -14.71
C LYS A 152 -1.52 5.49 -15.07
N ARG A 153 -0.48 4.77 -14.52
CA ARG A 153 0.92 4.99 -14.91
C ARG A 153 1.18 4.68 -16.37
N LEU A 154 0.54 3.63 -16.90
CA LEU A 154 0.64 3.29 -18.33
C LEU A 154 0.16 4.44 -19.20
N LEU A 155 -1.01 4.99 -18.94
CA LEU A 155 -1.58 6.09 -19.73
C LEU A 155 -0.76 7.38 -19.66
N GLU A 156 -0.05 7.61 -18.56
CA GLU A 156 0.86 8.76 -18.39
C GLU A 156 2.21 8.57 -19.11
N ALA A 157 2.72 7.34 -19.15
CA ALA A 157 4.07 7.04 -19.67
C ALA A 157 4.10 6.60 -21.14
N ILE A 158 2.97 6.19 -21.70
CA ILE A 158 2.90 5.70 -23.08
C ILE A 158 3.17 6.81 -24.11
N ASP A 159 3.93 6.49 -25.17
CA ASP A 159 4.21 7.44 -26.24
C ASP A 159 2.90 7.91 -26.90
N TYR A 160 2.73 9.23 -27.04
CA TYR A 160 1.57 9.84 -27.67
C TYR A 160 1.31 9.33 -29.10
N LYS A 161 2.37 9.07 -29.88
CA LYS A 161 2.23 8.46 -31.22
C LYS A 161 1.58 7.09 -31.15
N ARG A 162 1.89 6.31 -30.13
CA ARG A 162 1.23 5.01 -29.90
C ARG A 162 -0.25 5.19 -29.58
N LEU A 163 -0.60 6.19 -28.76
CA LEU A 163 -2.00 6.52 -28.45
C LEU A 163 -2.78 6.92 -29.72
N VAL A 164 -2.19 7.71 -30.61
CA VAL A 164 -2.80 8.08 -31.89
C VAL A 164 -3.05 6.84 -32.76
N VAL A 165 -2.08 5.94 -32.85
CA VAL A 165 -2.24 4.68 -33.59
C VAL A 165 -3.38 3.82 -33.03
N LEU A 166 -3.49 3.75 -31.69
CA LEU A 166 -4.57 3.00 -31.04
C LEU A 166 -5.94 3.67 -31.24
N ALA A 167 -5.99 4.99 -31.28
CA ALA A 167 -7.21 5.74 -31.54
C ALA A 167 -7.71 5.63 -33.00
N ASP A 168 -6.87 5.13 -33.91
CA ASP A 168 -7.21 4.83 -35.32
C ASP A 168 -7.36 3.31 -35.59
N ASP A 169 -7.10 2.45 -34.59
CA ASP A 169 -7.25 0.98 -34.71
C ASP A 169 -8.68 0.56 -34.37
N GLU A 170 -9.50 0.31 -35.39
CA GLU A 170 -10.91 -0.06 -35.22
C GLU A 170 -11.10 -1.33 -34.35
N VAL A 171 -10.17 -2.31 -34.39
CA VAL A 171 -10.27 -3.51 -33.56
C VAL A 171 -10.01 -3.18 -32.08
N PHE A 172 -9.05 -2.27 -31.81
CA PHE A 172 -8.81 -1.79 -30.46
C PHE A 172 -10.00 -0.99 -29.94
N LEU A 173 -10.57 -0.12 -30.77
CA LEU A 173 -11.73 0.72 -30.42
C LEU A 173 -12.97 -0.13 -30.11
N ASP A 174 -13.31 -1.10 -30.98
CA ASP A 174 -14.45 -1.99 -30.76
C ASP A 174 -14.35 -2.73 -29.41
N ASP A 175 -13.16 -3.27 -29.11
CA ASP A 175 -12.91 -3.95 -27.82
C ASP A 175 -13.01 -2.97 -26.65
N SER A 176 -12.38 -1.79 -26.76
CA SER A 176 -12.36 -0.81 -25.68
C SER A 176 -13.74 -0.20 -25.41
N ASP A 177 -14.53 0.09 -26.47
CA ASP A 177 -15.90 0.58 -26.36
C ASP A 177 -16.83 -0.46 -25.71
N ARG A 178 -16.65 -1.73 -26.07
CA ARG A 178 -17.41 -2.84 -25.45
C ARG A 178 -17.09 -2.94 -23.95
N ILE A 179 -15.82 -2.95 -23.59
CA ILE A 179 -15.39 -3.05 -22.19
C ILE A 179 -15.84 -1.83 -21.38
N TYR A 180 -15.74 -0.62 -21.95
CA TYR A 180 -16.20 0.59 -21.28
C TYR A 180 -17.73 0.61 -21.10
N ARG A 181 -18.49 0.10 -22.06
CA ARG A 181 -19.95 -0.08 -21.93
C ARG A 181 -20.27 -1.08 -20.81
N GLU A 182 -19.59 -2.23 -20.75
CA GLU A 182 -19.74 -3.20 -19.67
C GLU A 182 -19.44 -2.57 -18.29
N PHE A 183 -18.40 -1.76 -18.20
CA PHE A 183 -18.06 -1.02 -16.99
C PHE A 183 -19.14 -0.04 -16.57
N THR A 184 -19.65 0.77 -17.49
CA THR A 184 -20.71 1.75 -17.20
C THR A 184 -22.03 1.08 -16.83
N GLU A 185 -22.40 -0.01 -17.51
CA GLU A 185 -23.56 -0.83 -17.16
C GLU A 185 -23.40 -1.49 -15.77
N TYR A 186 -22.18 -1.95 -15.45
CA TYR A 186 -21.86 -2.47 -14.13
C TYR A 186 -22.07 -1.41 -13.03
N LEU A 187 -21.55 -0.20 -13.21
CA LEU A 187 -21.73 0.89 -12.27
C LEU A 187 -23.20 1.33 -12.12
N ALA A 188 -23.98 1.25 -13.18
CA ALA A 188 -25.39 1.64 -13.19
C ALA A 188 -26.34 0.62 -12.53
N ARG A 189 -25.90 -0.58 -12.17
CA ARG A 189 -26.74 -1.57 -11.48
C ARG A 189 -27.22 -1.01 -10.15
N PRO A 190 -28.50 -1.13 -9.78
CA PRO A 190 -29.02 -0.63 -8.53
C PRO A 190 -28.43 -1.37 -7.33
N GLU A 191 -28.28 -0.65 -6.22
CA GLU A 191 -27.91 -1.25 -4.95
C GLU A 191 -28.99 -2.21 -4.45
N ASN A 192 -28.56 -3.26 -3.75
CA ASN A 192 -29.49 -4.17 -3.07
C ASN A 192 -29.96 -3.54 -1.75
N ARG A 193 -31.09 -2.88 -1.79
CA ARG A 193 -31.67 -2.18 -0.63
C ARG A 193 -32.30 -3.09 0.42
N GLU A 194 -32.33 -4.39 0.21
CA GLU A 194 -32.78 -5.37 1.21
C GLU A 194 -31.70 -5.62 2.27
N LEU A 195 -30.45 -5.25 1.98
CA LEU A 195 -29.31 -5.38 2.90
C LEU A 195 -29.04 -4.05 3.58
N PRO A 196 -28.55 -4.08 4.84
CA PRO A 196 -28.16 -2.86 5.54
C PRO A 196 -26.94 -2.19 4.88
N SER A 197 -26.87 -0.86 5.01
CA SER A 197 -25.68 -0.11 4.64
C SER A 197 -24.57 -0.32 5.68
N VAL A 198 -23.32 -0.49 5.23
CA VAL A 198 -22.21 -0.87 6.09
C VAL A 198 -21.05 0.12 5.93
N ALA A 199 -20.47 0.59 7.05
CA ALA A 199 -19.15 1.20 7.06
C ALA A 199 -18.12 0.18 7.57
N TYR A 200 -17.19 -0.20 6.70
CA TYR A 200 -16.18 -1.23 6.95
C TYR A 200 -14.81 -0.60 7.21
N PHE A 201 -14.32 -0.73 8.42
CA PHE A 201 -13.06 -0.14 8.87
C PHE A 201 -11.95 -1.18 8.92
N SER A 202 -10.86 -0.92 8.24
CA SER A 202 -9.68 -1.79 8.24
C SER A 202 -8.40 -0.99 8.12
N MET A 203 -7.34 -1.46 8.80
CA MET A 203 -6.00 -0.90 8.71
C MET A 203 -5.36 -1.14 7.34
N GLU A 204 -5.81 -2.17 6.61
CA GLU A 204 -5.24 -2.59 5.33
C GLU A 204 -6.31 -3.15 4.37
N PHE A 205 -6.11 -2.89 3.06
CA PHE A 205 -6.95 -3.41 1.98
C PHE A 205 -6.07 -3.90 0.82
N GLY A 206 -6.08 -5.21 0.59
CA GLY A 206 -5.33 -5.87 -0.48
C GLY A 206 -6.15 -5.99 -1.75
N ILE A 207 -6.29 -4.91 -2.50
CA ILE A 207 -7.12 -4.87 -3.71
C ILE A 207 -6.29 -5.20 -4.96
N HIS A 208 -5.23 -4.45 -5.19
CA HIS A 208 -4.30 -4.64 -6.31
C HIS A 208 -2.90 -4.13 -5.94
N PRO A 209 -1.80 -4.69 -6.50
CA PRO A 209 -0.44 -4.24 -6.23
C PRO A 209 -0.15 -2.77 -6.57
N SER A 210 -0.95 -2.14 -7.44
CA SER A 210 -0.85 -0.70 -7.72
C SER A 210 -1.28 0.20 -6.55
N LEU A 211 -1.94 -0.36 -5.52
CA LEU A 211 -2.35 0.33 -4.31
C LEU A 211 -1.75 -0.39 -3.10
N LYS A 212 -0.58 0.07 -2.63
CA LYS A 212 0.25 -0.62 -1.63
C LYS A 212 -0.21 -0.33 -0.19
N ILE A 213 -1.45 -0.67 0.13
CA ILE A 213 -2.06 -0.45 1.45
C ILE A 213 -2.39 -1.75 2.18
N TYR A 214 -1.64 -2.82 1.96
CA TYR A 214 -1.81 -4.10 2.66
C TYR A 214 -0.47 -4.81 2.85
N SER A 215 -0.42 -5.73 3.83
CA SER A 215 0.76 -6.54 4.13
C SER A 215 0.52 -8.03 4.11
N GLY A 216 -0.69 -8.49 4.37
CA GLY A 216 -0.99 -9.91 4.53
C GLY A 216 -2.44 -10.30 4.31
N GLY A 217 -2.83 -11.47 4.86
CA GLY A 217 -4.13 -12.09 4.63
C GLY A 217 -5.33 -11.28 5.11
N LEU A 218 -5.16 -10.48 6.18
CA LEU A 218 -6.21 -9.60 6.67
C LEU A 218 -6.59 -8.56 5.60
N GLY A 219 -5.59 -7.94 4.99
CA GLY A 219 -5.81 -6.97 3.91
C GLY A 219 -6.35 -7.61 2.64
N VAL A 220 -5.87 -8.82 2.27
CA VAL A 220 -6.40 -9.55 1.11
C VAL A 220 -7.87 -9.87 1.31
N LEU A 221 -8.29 -10.33 2.50
CA LEU A 221 -9.70 -10.55 2.80
C LEU A 221 -10.50 -9.25 2.70
N ALA A 222 -10.01 -8.15 3.28
CA ALA A 222 -10.69 -6.86 3.20
C ALA A 222 -10.86 -6.37 1.75
N GLY A 223 -9.84 -6.57 0.91
CA GLY A 223 -9.90 -6.26 -0.51
C GLY A 223 -10.92 -7.13 -1.27
N ASP A 224 -10.87 -8.44 -1.06
CA ASP A 224 -11.83 -9.39 -1.64
C ASP A 224 -13.27 -9.07 -1.20
N TYR A 225 -13.46 -8.71 0.06
CA TYR A 225 -14.76 -8.33 0.60
C TYR A 225 -15.35 -7.10 -0.08
N LEU A 226 -14.55 -6.03 -0.30
CA LEU A 226 -15.02 -4.86 -1.03
C LEU A 226 -15.35 -5.16 -2.50
N LYS A 227 -14.57 -6.00 -3.16
CA LYS A 227 -14.83 -6.41 -4.55
C LYS A 227 -16.11 -7.23 -4.66
N GLU A 228 -16.29 -8.21 -3.78
CA GLU A 228 -17.50 -9.03 -3.73
C GLU A 228 -18.74 -8.19 -3.40
N ALA A 229 -18.63 -7.25 -2.45
CA ALA A 229 -19.71 -6.31 -2.14
C ALA A 229 -20.10 -5.46 -3.36
N SER A 230 -19.09 -5.03 -4.14
CA SER A 230 -19.32 -4.31 -5.40
C SER A 230 -20.06 -5.18 -6.43
N ASP A 231 -19.64 -6.43 -6.65
CA ASP A 231 -20.25 -7.35 -7.59
C ASP A 231 -21.67 -7.75 -7.17
N SER A 232 -21.89 -7.90 -5.86
CA SER A 232 -23.19 -8.23 -5.24
C SER A 232 -24.10 -7.02 -5.01
N ASN A 233 -23.68 -5.82 -5.40
CA ASN A 233 -24.42 -4.54 -5.25
C ASN A 233 -24.80 -4.20 -3.80
N VAL A 234 -23.95 -4.54 -2.84
CA VAL A 234 -24.13 -4.21 -1.41
C VAL A 234 -23.68 -2.79 -1.14
N ASP A 235 -24.48 -2.02 -0.41
CA ASP A 235 -24.11 -0.66 0.05
C ASP A 235 -23.06 -0.76 1.15
N ILE A 236 -21.80 -0.65 0.76
CA ILE A 236 -20.67 -0.66 1.67
C ILE A 236 -19.72 0.50 1.40
N THR A 237 -19.26 1.13 2.47
CA THR A 237 -18.24 2.17 2.43
C THR A 237 -17.01 1.69 3.19
N GLY A 238 -15.86 1.59 2.53
CA GLY A 238 -14.59 1.26 3.17
C GLY A 238 -13.93 2.50 3.80
N ILE A 239 -13.32 2.34 4.97
CA ILE A 239 -12.51 3.36 5.65
C ILE A 239 -11.15 2.78 6.00
N GLY A 240 -10.08 3.44 5.59
CA GLY A 240 -8.71 3.00 5.83
C GLY A 240 -7.70 4.14 5.89
N LEU A 241 -6.42 3.79 5.83
CA LEU A 241 -5.31 4.74 5.80
C LEU A 241 -4.59 4.67 4.45
N LEU A 242 -4.15 5.82 3.94
CA LEU A 242 -3.30 5.88 2.75
C LEU A 242 -1.84 6.04 3.19
N TYR A 243 -1.03 5.04 2.86
CA TYR A 243 0.36 4.99 3.29
C TYR A 243 1.30 5.51 2.21
N ARG A 244 2.22 6.42 2.57
CA ARG A 244 3.20 7.01 1.66
C ARG A 244 4.19 6.00 1.09
N TYR A 245 4.63 5.05 1.94
CA TYR A 245 5.60 4.01 1.59
C TYR A 245 4.97 2.60 1.63
N GLY A 246 3.75 2.48 2.17
CA GLY A 246 3.05 1.22 2.29
C GLY A 246 3.77 0.18 3.15
N TYR A 247 3.77 -1.06 2.67
CA TYR A 247 4.54 -2.17 3.25
C TYR A 247 5.77 -2.42 2.38
N PHE A 248 6.87 -2.90 2.98
CA PHE A 248 8.12 -3.07 2.27
C PHE A 248 8.04 -4.13 1.17
N ARG A 249 8.80 -3.89 0.08
CA ARG A 249 9.11 -4.90 -0.91
C ARG A 249 10.38 -5.63 -0.47
N GLN A 250 10.33 -6.95 -0.48
CA GLN A 250 11.46 -7.79 -0.12
C GLN A 250 12.38 -7.99 -1.33
N LYS A 251 13.66 -7.75 -1.15
CA LYS A 251 14.73 -8.10 -2.09
C LYS A 251 15.76 -8.96 -1.38
N LEU A 252 16.38 -9.88 -2.12
CA LEU A 252 17.53 -10.65 -1.62
C LEU A 252 18.81 -10.02 -2.12
N GLY A 253 19.70 -9.72 -1.19
CA GLY A 253 21.05 -9.25 -1.52
C GLY A 253 21.96 -10.34 -2.06
N PRO A 254 23.20 -9.99 -2.48
CA PRO A 254 24.14 -10.93 -3.09
C PRO A 254 24.46 -12.16 -2.24
N LYS A 255 24.41 -12.03 -0.92
CA LYS A 255 24.67 -13.13 0.04
C LYS A 255 23.42 -13.83 0.51
N GLY A 256 22.23 -13.49 -0.04
CA GLY A 256 20.94 -14.04 0.36
C GLY A 256 20.30 -13.34 1.57
N GLU A 257 20.87 -12.24 2.05
CA GLU A 257 20.29 -11.41 3.11
C GLU A 257 19.02 -10.72 2.61
N GLN A 258 18.01 -10.65 3.49
CA GLN A 258 16.79 -9.92 3.20
C GLN A 258 17.03 -8.41 3.29
N GLN A 259 16.60 -7.70 2.26
CA GLN A 259 16.56 -6.24 2.22
C GLN A 259 15.11 -5.78 2.13
N ALA A 260 14.72 -4.86 3.01
CA ALA A 260 13.43 -4.20 2.98
C ALA A 260 13.54 -2.90 2.16
N ILE A 261 12.80 -2.83 1.06
CA ILE A 261 12.80 -1.66 0.18
C ILE A 261 11.47 -0.94 0.32
N TYR A 262 11.55 0.35 0.63
CA TYR A 262 10.41 1.26 0.71
C TYR A 262 10.53 2.31 -0.39
N GLU A 263 9.52 2.40 -1.23
CA GLU A 263 9.42 3.39 -2.30
C GLU A 263 8.25 4.31 -2.00
N ALA A 264 8.47 5.62 -2.09
CA ALA A 264 7.39 6.58 -1.88
C ALA A 264 6.39 6.49 -3.03
N GLU A 265 5.11 6.34 -2.71
CA GLU A 265 4.05 6.37 -3.71
C GLU A 265 3.72 7.83 -4.10
N ASP A 266 3.61 8.06 -5.38
CA ASP A 266 3.01 9.27 -5.92
C ASP A 266 1.50 9.06 -6.02
N PHE A 267 0.75 9.77 -5.17
CA PHE A 267 -0.70 9.59 -5.10
C PHE A 267 -1.43 10.07 -6.38
N SER A 268 -0.78 10.85 -7.22
CA SER A 268 -1.32 11.21 -8.54
C SER A 268 -1.31 10.03 -9.52
N GLN A 269 -0.38 9.09 -9.34
CA GLN A 269 -0.14 7.95 -10.23
C GLN A 269 -0.76 6.63 -9.77
N ILE A 270 -1.45 6.61 -8.64
CA ILE A 270 -2.17 5.44 -8.14
C ILE A 270 -3.69 5.66 -8.24
N PRO A 271 -4.52 4.62 -8.17
CA PRO A 271 -5.97 4.73 -8.35
C PRO A 271 -6.67 5.33 -7.13
N VAL A 272 -6.30 6.56 -6.79
CA VAL A 272 -6.96 7.37 -5.77
C VAL A 272 -7.22 8.78 -6.30
N GLU A 273 -8.23 9.43 -5.75
CA GLU A 273 -8.63 10.80 -6.09
C GLU A 273 -8.84 11.62 -4.81
N PRO A 274 -8.46 12.92 -4.80
CA PRO A 274 -8.72 13.78 -3.66
C PRO A 274 -10.22 14.00 -3.48
N VAL A 275 -10.75 13.74 -2.30
CA VAL A 275 -12.12 14.11 -1.95
C VAL A 275 -12.17 15.62 -1.73
N LYS A 276 -13.11 16.31 -2.36
CA LYS A 276 -13.25 17.77 -2.27
C LYS A 276 -14.41 18.16 -1.37
N ASP A 277 -14.23 19.24 -0.61
CA ASP A 277 -15.29 19.90 0.14
C ASP A 277 -16.19 20.76 -0.77
N GLY A 278 -17.23 21.38 -0.21
CA GLY A 278 -18.14 22.23 -0.94
C GLY A 278 -17.49 23.49 -1.57
N ASN A 279 -16.26 23.83 -1.19
CA ASN A 279 -15.50 24.95 -1.71
C ASN A 279 -14.46 24.51 -2.77
N GLY A 280 -14.38 23.21 -3.07
CA GLY A 280 -13.42 22.64 -4.01
C GLY A 280 -12.03 22.36 -3.41
N ASN A 281 -11.81 22.58 -2.12
CA ASN A 281 -10.57 22.22 -1.43
C ASN A 281 -10.56 20.75 -1.08
N HIS A 282 -9.35 20.20 -0.83
CA HIS A 282 -9.22 18.81 -0.35
C HIS A 282 -9.89 18.66 1.02
N LEU A 283 -10.88 17.80 1.13
CA LEU A 283 -11.60 17.57 2.38
C LEU A 283 -10.64 17.06 3.46
N THR A 284 -10.61 17.78 4.58
CA THR A 284 -9.67 17.55 5.68
C THR A 284 -10.44 17.42 6.98
N ILE A 285 -10.12 16.40 7.76
CA ILE A 285 -10.63 16.21 9.12
C ILE A 285 -9.53 16.54 10.14
N GLN A 286 -9.92 16.81 11.37
CA GLN A 286 -9.01 17.24 12.43
C GLN A 286 -9.14 16.35 13.66
N LEU A 287 -8.01 16.03 14.29
CA LEU A 287 -7.92 15.35 15.57
C LEU A 287 -7.18 16.24 16.57
N THR A 288 -7.69 16.33 17.79
CA THR A 288 -7.04 17.11 18.85
C THR A 288 -6.04 16.23 19.59
N TRP A 289 -4.76 16.64 19.57
CA TRP A 289 -3.66 15.96 20.25
C TRP A 289 -2.99 16.89 21.26
N PRO A 290 -2.10 16.39 22.14
CA PRO A 290 -1.45 17.21 23.14
C PRO A 290 -0.76 18.43 22.53
N GLY A 291 -1.27 19.62 22.86
CA GLY A 291 -0.72 20.89 22.43
C GLY A 291 -0.88 21.25 20.94
N ARG A 292 -1.55 20.43 20.13
CA ARG A 292 -1.71 20.69 18.70
C ARG A 292 -2.94 19.98 18.09
N THR A 293 -3.26 20.38 16.88
CA THR A 293 -4.25 19.69 16.03
C THR A 293 -3.52 18.96 14.92
N VAL A 294 -3.86 17.69 14.70
CA VAL A 294 -3.41 16.90 13.56
C VAL A 294 -4.52 16.81 12.55
N LYS A 295 -4.19 17.04 11.30
CA LYS A 295 -5.11 17.01 10.19
C LYS A 295 -4.91 15.76 9.34
N ALA A 296 -5.99 15.18 8.85
CA ALA A 296 -5.94 14.11 7.85
C ALA A 296 -6.81 14.49 6.67
N ARG A 297 -6.26 14.48 5.48
CA ARG A 297 -7.00 14.70 4.23
C ARG A 297 -7.54 13.37 3.72
N LEU A 298 -8.62 13.46 2.95
CA LEU A 298 -9.39 12.30 2.55
C LEU A 298 -9.20 12.01 1.06
N TRP A 299 -8.84 10.77 0.75
CA TRP A 299 -8.73 10.25 -0.62
C TRP A 299 -9.81 9.21 -0.87
N LEU A 300 -10.29 9.12 -2.11
CA LEU A 300 -11.23 8.12 -2.59
C LEU A 300 -10.51 7.15 -3.53
N ALA A 301 -10.56 5.86 -3.23
CA ALA A 301 -10.23 4.78 -4.15
C ALA A 301 -11.53 4.09 -4.61
N PRO A 302 -11.93 4.24 -5.88
CA PRO A 302 -13.10 3.55 -6.41
C PRO A 302 -12.81 2.06 -6.61
N VAL A 303 -13.56 1.19 -5.93
CA VAL A 303 -13.48 -0.27 -6.03
C VAL A 303 -14.75 -0.78 -6.69
N GLY A 304 -14.85 -0.67 -7.99
CA GLY A 304 -16.10 -0.82 -8.70
C GLY A 304 -17.12 0.21 -8.22
N LYS A 305 -18.21 -0.24 -7.60
CA LYS A 305 -19.26 0.61 -7.00
C LYS A 305 -18.93 1.04 -5.58
N VAL A 306 -18.10 0.29 -4.89
CA VAL A 306 -17.71 0.55 -3.50
C VAL A 306 -16.76 1.74 -3.43
N LYS A 307 -17.02 2.63 -2.49
CA LYS A 307 -16.17 3.78 -2.17
C LYS A 307 -15.26 3.42 -1.01
N LEU A 308 -13.94 3.38 -1.26
CA LEU A 308 -12.95 3.23 -0.21
C LEU A 308 -12.31 4.59 0.09
N TYR A 309 -12.62 5.14 1.26
CA TYR A 309 -12.04 6.39 1.72
C TYR A 309 -10.79 6.13 2.55
N LEU A 310 -9.72 6.83 2.22
CA LEU A 310 -8.40 6.66 2.81
C LEU A 310 -7.91 7.96 3.44
N LEU A 311 -7.48 7.89 4.70
CA LEU A 311 -7.00 9.02 5.48
C LEU A 311 -5.48 9.15 5.36
N ASP A 312 -4.99 10.36 5.11
CA ASP A 312 -3.59 10.69 4.89
C ASP A 312 -3.17 11.92 5.71
N THR A 313 -2.10 11.79 6.49
CA THR A 313 -1.53 12.90 7.29
C THR A 313 -0.31 13.54 6.63
N ASP A 314 0.20 12.99 5.51
CA ASP A 314 1.45 13.46 4.89
C ASP A 314 1.22 14.67 3.96
N PHE A 315 0.98 15.84 4.58
CA PHE A 315 0.90 17.11 3.86
C PHE A 315 1.34 18.30 4.76
N GLU A 316 1.55 19.45 4.15
CA GLU A 316 2.25 20.61 4.71
C GLU A 316 1.59 21.25 5.92
N ASP A 317 0.29 21.08 6.12
CA ASP A 317 -0.42 21.62 7.30
C ASP A 317 -0.03 20.93 8.61
N ASN A 318 0.58 19.75 8.52
CA ASN A 318 1.05 18.98 9.66
C ASN A 318 2.54 19.18 9.93
N THR A 319 2.95 18.99 11.19
CA THR A 319 4.37 18.92 11.56
C THR A 319 5.04 17.72 10.87
N HIS A 320 6.36 17.74 10.73
CA HIS A 320 7.11 16.64 10.14
C HIS A 320 6.85 15.29 10.82
N GLU A 321 6.71 15.29 12.16
CA GLU A 321 6.41 14.09 12.94
C GLU A 321 4.99 13.58 12.66
N ASP A 322 4.02 14.48 12.54
CA ASP A 322 2.62 14.09 12.31
C ASP A 322 2.39 13.64 10.87
N ARG A 323 3.14 14.18 9.91
CA ARG A 323 3.16 13.69 8.53
C ARG A 323 3.60 12.22 8.44
N ALA A 324 4.56 11.81 9.28
CA ALA A 324 5.11 10.47 9.27
C ALA A 324 4.15 9.37 9.78
N ILE A 325 3.01 9.73 10.39
CA ILE A 325 2.07 8.75 10.95
C ILE A 325 1.55 7.79 9.89
N THR A 326 1.18 8.31 8.71
CA THR A 326 0.70 7.50 7.58
C THR A 326 1.81 7.15 6.58
N HIS A 327 3.08 7.11 7.00
CA HIS A 327 4.16 6.70 6.11
C HIS A 327 4.20 5.20 5.89
N TYR A 328 4.18 4.39 6.94
CA TYR A 328 4.39 2.94 6.86
C TYR A 328 3.23 2.17 7.48
N LEU A 329 2.76 1.17 6.78
CA LEU A 329 1.80 0.21 7.33
C LEU A 329 2.47 -0.61 8.44
N TYR A 330 1.91 -0.58 9.64
CA TYR A 330 2.47 -1.19 10.85
C TYR A 330 3.88 -0.71 11.23
N GLY A 331 4.28 0.46 10.77
CA GLY A 331 5.60 1.01 11.04
C GLY A 331 5.66 1.80 12.33
N GLY A 332 6.88 2.00 12.82
CA GLY A 332 7.17 2.78 14.02
C GLY A 332 7.04 1.99 15.32
N ASP A 333 6.93 2.72 16.42
CA ASP A 333 6.76 2.19 17.77
C ASP A 333 5.28 2.09 18.19
N SER A 334 5.03 1.72 19.44
CA SER A 334 3.68 1.64 20.00
C SER A 334 2.92 2.97 19.95
N GLU A 335 3.64 4.10 20.06
CA GLU A 335 3.02 5.42 19.98
C GLU A 335 2.52 5.73 18.57
N ASN A 336 3.33 5.45 17.55
CA ASN A 336 2.90 5.60 16.16
C ASN A 336 1.74 4.66 15.82
N ARG A 337 1.78 3.44 16.36
CA ARG A 337 0.68 2.48 16.22
C ARG A 337 -0.63 3.02 16.80
N LEU A 338 -0.60 3.53 18.03
CA LEU A 338 -1.77 4.18 18.64
C LEU A 338 -2.27 5.35 17.80
N LYS A 339 -1.37 6.20 17.29
CA LYS A 339 -1.73 7.34 16.42
C LYS A 339 -2.47 6.89 15.16
N GLN A 340 -2.00 5.82 14.50
CA GLN A 340 -2.66 5.25 13.33
C GLN A 340 -4.08 4.74 13.67
N GLU A 341 -4.25 4.05 14.80
CA GLU A 341 -5.55 3.54 15.23
C GLU A 341 -6.52 4.66 15.63
N LEU A 342 -6.02 5.75 16.22
CA LEU A 342 -6.82 6.95 16.50
C LEU A 342 -7.29 7.63 15.21
N ILE A 343 -6.40 7.74 14.20
CA ILE A 343 -6.76 8.32 12.90
C ILE A 343 -7.79 7.42 12.20
N LEU A 344 -7.58 6.10 12.22
CA LEU A 344 -8.51 5.15 11.61
C LEU A 344 -9.90 5.19 12.29
N GLY A 345 -9.95 5.07 13.63
CA GLY A 345 -11.21 4.97 14.35
C GLY A 345 -11.91 6.32 14.50
N ILE A 346 -11.30 7.27 15.21
CA ILE A 346 -11.86 8.61 15.45
C ILE A 346 -11.90 9.41 14.15
N GLY A 347 -10.79 9.44 13.42
CA GLY A 347 -10.69 10.16 12.17
C GLY A 347 -11.62 9.61 11.10
N GLY A 348 -11.72 8.30 10.97
CA GLY A 348 -12.62 7.64 10.03
C GLY A 348 -14.10 7.92 10.34
N MET A 349 -14.47 7.95 11.62
CA MET A 349 -15.84 8.33 12.00
C MET A 349 -16.14 9.80 11.66
N ARG A 350 -15.20 10.71 11.91
CA ARG A 350 -15.35 12.12 11.51
C ARG A 350 -15.42 12.29 10.00
N ALA A 351 -14.71 11.45 9.24
CA ALA A 351 -14.80 11.44 7.79
C ALA A 351 -16.21 11.04 7.32
N LEU A 352 -16.81 9.99 7.89
CA LEU A 352 -18.20 9.61 7.58
C LEU A 352 -19.19 10.76 7.86
N ILE A 353 -19.05 11.43 9.02
CA ILE A 353 -19.87 12.58 9.38
C ILE A 353 -19.70 13.72 8.36
N ALA A 354 -18.47 14.05 8.00
CA ALA A 354 -18.16 15.11 7.02
C ALA A 354 -18.69 14.80 5.61
N LEU A 355 -18.76 13.52 5.24
CA LEU A 355 -19.33 13.03 3.99
C LEU A 355 -20.86 12.90 4.03
N GLY A 356 -21.50 13.05 5.19
CA GLY A 356 -22.93 12.83 5.38
C GLY A 356 -23.35 11.36 5.27
N ILE A 357 -22.41 10.41 5.44
CA ILE A 357 -22.67 8.97 5.36
C ILE A 357 -23.13 8.46 6.74
N LYS A 358 -24.31 7.87 6.79
CA LYS A 358 -24.91 7.30 8.00
C LYS A 358 -25.20 5.81 7.77
N PRO A 359 -24.26 4.91 8.03
CA PRO A 359 -24.47 3.48 7.84
C PRO A 359 -25.35 2.90 8.95
N ASP A 360 -26.04 1.80 8.62
CA ASP A 360 -26.81 1.01 9.59
C ASP A 360 -25.88 0.19 10.49
N VAL A 361 -24.77 -0.30 9.93
CA VAL A 361 -23.80 -1.17 10.61
C VAL A 361 -22.38 -0.61 10.49
N TYR A 362 -21.65 -0.62 11.58
CA TYR A 362 -20.22 -0.31 11.66
C TYR A 362 -19.45 -1.60 11.86
N HIS A 363 -18.70 -2.01 10.85
CA HIS A 363 -17.93 -3.25 10.89
C HIS A 363 -16.46 -2.97 11.20
N SER A 364 -16.02 -3.41 12.38
CA SER A 364 -14.62 -3.34 12.81
C SER A 364 -13.87 -4.60 12.38
N ASN A 365 -12.98 -4.45 11.39
CA ASN A 365 -12.11 -5.52 10.92
C ASN A 365 -10.83 -5.55 11.75
N GLU A 366 -10.76 -6.42 12.74
CA GLU A 366 -9.78 -6.48 13.83
C GLU A 366 -9.94 -5.32 14.84
N GLY A 367 -9.18 -5.38 15.96
CA GLY A 367 -9.23 -4.38 17.03
C GLY A 367 -8.75 -2.97 16.64
N HIS A 368 -8.01 -2.84 15.55
CA HIS A 368 -7.34 -1.60 15.11
C HIS A 368 -8.27 -0.39 14.94
N SER A 369 -9.54 -0.61 14.68
CA SER A 369 -10.53 0.44 14.47
C SER A 369 -11.46 0.67 15.66
N ALA A 370 -11.23 0.01 16.80
CA ALA A 370 -12.15 0.03 17.94
C ALA A 370 -12.46 1.44 18.49
N PHE A 371 -11.57 2.42 18.27
CA PHE A 371 -11.82 3.81 18.63
C PHE A 371 -13.00 4.47 17.89
N ILE A 372 -13.58 3.82 16.88
CA ILE A 372 -14.89 4.22 16.30
C ILE A 372 -15.92 4.40 17.39
N GLY A 373 -15.96 3.48 18.37
CA GLY A 373 -16.91 3.50 19.46
C GLY A 373 -16.83 4.77 20.29
N PHE A 374 -15.63 5.31 20.55
CA PHE A 374 -15.48 6.56 21.33
C PHE A 374 -16.03 7.78 20.59
N GLU A 375 -15.76 7.91 19.30
CA GLU A 375 -16.26 9.07 18.55
C GLU A 375 -17.76 8.97 18.28
N ARG A 376 -18.31 7.77 18.06
CA ARG A 376 -19.75 7.53 17.99
C ARG A 376 -20.43 7.86 19.32
N MET A 377 -19.86 7.40 20.44
CA MET A 377 -20.38 7.67 21.77
C MET A 377 -20.38 9.17 22.06
N ARG A 378 -19.28 9.86 21.73
CA ARG A 378 -19.21 11.32 21.85
C ARG A 378 -20.35 12.00 21.09
N HIS A 379 -20.58 11.60 19.84
CA HIS A 379 -21.65 12.17 19.01
C HIS A 379 -23.03 11.93 19.65
N LEU A 380 -23.31 10.72 20.09
CA LEU A 380 -24.58 10.40 20.74
C LEU A 380 -24.79 11.18 22.05
N ILE A 381 -23.75 11.35 22.86
CA ILE A 381 -23.84 12.07 24.14
C ILE A 381 -23.90 13.60 23.94
N GLU A 382 -23.01 14.17 23.12
CA GLU A 382 -22.89 15.61 22.96
C GLU A 382 -23.95 16.20 22.02
N ASP A 383 -24.25 15.51 20.92
CA ASP A 383 -25.08 16.04 19.84
C ASP A 383 -26.54 15.52 19.95
N GLU A 384 -26.76 14.27 20.40
CA GLU A 384 -28.08 13.65 20.56
C GLU A 384 -28.57 13.64 22.02
N HIS A 385 -27.71 14.09 22.97
CA HIS A 385 -28.04 14.25 24.41
C HIS A 385 -28.41 12.94 25.14
N LEU A 386 -27.84 11.80 24.69
CA LEU A 386 -28.05 10.51 25.34
C LEU A 386 -27.09 10.31 26.53
N THR A 387 -27.45 9.43 27.44
CA THR A 387 -26.55 8.98 28.51
C THR A 387 -25.47 8.04 27.96
N PHE A 388 -24.45 7.78 28.76
CA PHE A 388 -23.39 6.81 28.40
C PHE A 388 -23.97 5.42 28.17
N GLU A 389 -24.87 4.97 29.02
CA GLU A 389 -25.49 3.64 28.95
C GLU A 389 -26.38 3.50 27.71
N GLU A 390 -27.21 4.48 27.40
CA GLU A 390 -28.05 4.49 26.19
C GLU A 390 -27.15 4.49 24.92
N SER A 391 -26.13 5.32 24.92
CA SER A 391 -25.16 5.37 23.80
C SER A 391 -24.42 4.04 23.61
N MET A 392 -24.05 3.37 24.72
CA MET A 392 -23.40 2.06 24.68
C MET A 392 -24.30 1.01 24.01
N GLU A 393 -25.58 0.96 24.35
CA GLU A 393 -26.50 -0.02 23.76
C GLU A 393 -26.74 0.23 22.26
N ILE A 394 -26.85 1.49 21.84
CA ILE A 394 -26.97 1.85 20.41
C ILE A 394 -25.71 1.45 19.64
N ILE A 395 -24.54 1.72 20.21
CA ILE A 395 -23.27 1.36 19.56
C ILE A 395 -23.15 -0.14 19.43
N ARG A 396 -23.43 -0.87 20.50
CA ARG A 396 -23.36 -2.34 20.50
C ARG A 396 -24.29 -2.95 19.47
N ALA A 397 -25.54 -2.51 19.44
CA ALA A 397 -26.57 -3.02 18.53
C ALA A 397 -26.24 -2.82 17.04
N SER A 398 -25.38 -1.85 16.71
CA SER A 398 -25.03 -1.49 15.35
C SER A 398 -23.55 -1.70 15.00
N THR A 399 -22.81 -2.46 15.83
CA THR A 399 -21.38 -2.77 15.58
C THR A 399 -21.16 -4.27 15.46
N LEU A 400 -20.47 -4.67 14.40
CA LEU A 400 -19.94 -6.00 14.19
C LEU A 400 -18.42 -5.98 14.34
N PHE A 401 -17.86 -6.93 15.09
CA PHE A 401 -16.42 -7.11 15.24
C PHE A 401 -15.96 -8.45 14.66
N THR A 402 -15.08 -8.43 13.68
CA THR A 402 -14.42 -9.62 13.16
C THR A 402 -12.97 -9.67 13.62
N THR A 403 -12.63 -10.72 14.39
CA THR A 403 -11.24 -10.97 14.81
C THR A 403 -10.54 -11.96 13.88
N HIS A 404 -9.26 -11.73 13.61
CA HIS A 404 -8.42 -12.55 12.73
C HIS A 404 -7.25 -13.20 13.47
N THR A 405 -6.88 -12.67 14.61
CA THR A 405 -5.65 -13.03 15.34
C THR A 405 -5.89 -14.19 16.29
N PRO A 406 -5.22 -15.35 16.08
CA PRO A 406 -5.44 -16.54 16.90
C PRO A 406 -4.56 -16.61 18.16
N VAL A 407 -3.74 -15.59 18.43
CA VAL A 407 -2.76 -15.58 19.53
C VAL A 407 -2.83 -14.27 20.33
N PRO A 408 -2.73 -14.31 21.67
CA PRO A 408 -2.85 -13.12 22.51
C PRO A 408 -1.87 -11.99 22.14
N ALA A 409 -0.62 -12.33 21.87
CA ALA A 409 0.44 -11.38 21.55
C ALA A 409 0.26 -10.63 20.20
N GLY A 410 -0.74 -10.99 19.41
CA GLY A 410 -1.04 -10.32 18.15
C GLY A 410 -2.15 -9.27 18.26
N HIS A 411 -2.75 -9.10 19.43
CA HIS A 411 -3.74 -8.05 19.70
C HIS A 411 -3.02 -6.80 20.21
N ASP A 412 -3.31 -5.65 19.63
CA ASP A 412 -2.71 -4.40 20.07
C ASP A 412 -3.17 -4.05 21.49
N ALA A 413 -2.21 -3.70 22.33
CA ALA A 413 -2.43 -3.32 23.72
C ALA A 413 -1.48 -2.18 24.11
N PHE A 414 -2.02 -1.13 24.70
CA PHE A 414 -1.31 0.10 25.00
C PHE A 414 -1.20 0.34 26.51
N GLU A 415 -0.05 0.95 26.91
CA GLU A 415 0.15 1.39 28.29
C GLU A 415 -0.78 2.56 28.62
N GLU A 416 -1.21 2.63 29.89
CA GLU A 416 -2.15 3.65 30.34
C GLU A 416 -1.62 5.08 30.13
N ASP A 417 -0.35 5.32 30.42
CA ASP A 417 0.24 6.65 30.27
C ASP A 417 0.23 7.13 28.82
N LEU A 418 0.44 6.21 27.88
CA LEU A 418 0.36 6.50 26.47
C LEU A 418 -1.06 6.86 26.04
N LEU A 419 -2.06 6.12 26.50
CA LEU A 419 -3.47 6.45 26.24
C LEU A 419 -3.88 7.75 26.88
N ARG A 420 -3.48 7.99 28.14
CA ARG A 420 -3.77 9.24 28.87
C ARG A 420 -3.24 10.45 28.09
N LYS A 421 -2.10 10.31 27.45
CA LYS A 421 -1.53 11.37 26.60
C LYS A 421 -2.47 11.78 25.45
N TYR A 422 -3.16 10.85 24.81
CA TYR A 422 -3.94 11.11 23.58
C TYR A 422 -5.43 11.19 23.77
N ILE A 423 -6.00 10.39 24.68
CA ILE A 423 -7.46 10.25 24.82
C ILE A 423 -8.00 10.66 26.20
N SER A 424 -7.17 11.26 27.07
CA SER A 424 -7.64 11.67 28.41
C SER A 424 -8.88 12.55 28.37
N HIS A 425 -9.03 13.42 27.37
CA HIS A 425 -10.16 14.31 27.22
C HIS A 425 -11.49 13.56 26.93
N TYR A 426 -11.44 12.29 26.46
CA TYR A 426 -12.66 11.54 26.16
C TYR A 426 -13.45 11.14 27.41
N HIS A 427 -12.80 10.86 28.56
CA HIS A 427 -13.56 10.48 29.75
C HIS A 427 -14.55 11.59 30.18
N THR A 428 -14.14 12.86 30.09
CA THR A 428 -15.02 14.00 30.40
C THR A 428 -16.13 14.14 29.36
N ARG A 429 -15.82 13.96 28.07
CA ARG A 429 -16.77 14.06 26.97
C ARG A 429 -17.82 12.94 26.98
N LEU A 430 -17.45 11.78 27.52
CA LEU A 430 -18.32 10.62 27.66
C LEU A 430 -19.05 10.59 29.01
N ASN A 431 -18.89 11.60 29.88
CA ASN A 431 -19.46 11.69 31.22
C ASN A 431 -19.12 10.47 32.11
N ILE A 432 -17.92 9.92 31.99
CA ILE A 432 -17.42 8.80 32.79
C ILE A 432 -16.11 9.15 33.49
N THR A 433 -15.72 8.36 34.47
CA THR A 433 -14.37 8.48 35.07
C THR A 433 -13.30 7.88 34.17
N TRP A 434 -12.03 8.28 34.39
CA TRP A 434 -10.90 7.68 33.68
C TRP A 434 -10.82 6.16 33.90
N ASP A 435 -11.09 5.69 35.11
CA ASP A 435 -11.06 4.26 35.43
C ASP A 435 -12.17 3.48 34.69
N GLN A 436 -13.35 4.07 34.53
CA GLN A 436 -14.41 3.49 33.71
C GLN A 436 -14.01 3.42 32.23
N LEU A 437 -13.36 4.46 31.70
CA LEU A 437 -12.83 4.44 30.34
C LEU A 437 -11.79 3.33 30.17
N MET A 438 -10.82 3.22 31.10
CA MET A 438 -9.81 2.19 31.06
C MET A 438 -10.40 0.77 31.21
N ALA A 439 -11.47 0.63 31.97
CA ALA A 439 -12.18 -0.64 32.10
C ALA A 439 -12.74 -1.17 30.79
N LEU A 440 -13.02 -0.30 29.78
CA LEU A 440 -13.51 -0.73 28.48
C LEU A 440 -12.48 -1.58 27.69
N GLY A 441 -11.19 -1.35 27.87
CA GLY A 441 -10.12 -2.12 27.22
C GLY A 441 -9.41 -3.09 28.15
N ARG A 442 -9.86 -3.28 29.39
CA ARG A 442 -9.20 -4.14 30.40
C ARG A 442 -10.08 -5.28 30.87
N CYS A 443 -9.42 -6.31 31.37
CA CYS A 443 -10.02 -7.45 32.07
C CYS A 443 -9.61 -7.41 33.55
N GLN A 444 -10.47 -7.90 34.47
CA GLN A 444 -10.19 -7.87 35.90
C GLN A 444 -8.94 -8.67 36.31
N ASP A 445 -8.64 -9.73 35.57
CA ASP A 445 -7.52 -10.65 35.85
C ASP A 445 -6.28 -10.37 34.97
N ASP A 446 -6.20 -9.18 34.36
CA ASP A 446 -5.07 -8.86 33.48
C ASP A 446 -3.90 -8.28 34.30
N TYR A 447 -2.87 -9.08 34.51
CA TYR A 447 -1.66 -8.70 35.25
C TYR A 447 -0.87 -7.57 34.59
N GLU A 448 -0.94 -7.46 33.22
CA GLU A 448 -0.24 -6.42 32.47
C GLU A 448 -0.93 -5.06 32.57
N ARG A 449 -2.20 -5.00 32.93
CA ARG A 449 -3.01 -3.78 33.04
C ARG A 449 -3.01 -2.87 31.81
N LYS A 450 -2.62 -3.42 30.66
CA LYS A 450 -2.66 -2.69 29.39
C LYS A 450 -4.08 -2.56 28.87
N PHE A 451 -4.32 -1.56 28.08
CA PHE A 451 -5.57 -1.36 27.38
C PHE A 451 -5.55 -2.12 26.04
N ASN A 452 -6.32 -3.18 25.92
CA ASN A 452 -6.37 -4.05 24.76
C ASN A 452 -7.48 -3.61 23.79
N MET A 453 -7.10 -3.36 22.55
CA MET A 453 -8.01 -2.84 21.52
C MET A 453 -9.08 -3.85 21.11
N SER A 454 -8.76 -5.14 21.11
CA SER A 454 -9.75 -6.18 20.81
C SER A 454 -10.75 -6.36 21.94
N PHE A 455 -10.38 -6.09 23.20
CA PHE A 455 -11.34 -6.05 24.30
C PHE A 455 -12.29 -4.85 24.16
N LEU A 456 -11.74 -3.68 23.77
CA LEU A 456 -12.55 -2.52 23.46
C LEU A 456 -13.54 -2.81 22.33
N ALA A 457 -13.07 -3.38 21.21
CA ALA A 457 -13.92 -3.76 20.08
C ALA A 457 -15.04 -4.71 20.50
N THR A 458 -14.70 -5.72 21.32
CA THR A 458 -15.67 -6.69 21.84
C THR A 458 -16.76 -6.02 22.67
N ARG A 459 -16.41 -5.05 23.53
CA ARG A 459 -17.40 -4.35 24.37
C ARG A 459 -18.30 -3.41 23.59
N PHE A 460 -17.81 -2.87 22.49
CA PHE A 460 -18.61 -2.03 21.59
C PHE A 460 -19.42 -2.81 20.56
N SER A 461 -19.32 -4.13 20.54
CA SER A 461 -20.03 -4.96 19.57
C SER A 461 -21.00 -5.92 20.26
N GLN A 462 -22.20 -6.04 19.72
CA GLN A 462 -23.12 -7.09 20.10
C GLN A 462 -22.76 -8.39 19.39
N GLU A 463 -22.43 -8.30 18.11
CA GLU A 463 -22.05 -9.43 17.27
C GLU A 463 -20.54 -9.49 17.08
N MET A 464 -19.98 -10.67 17.26
CA MET A 464 -18.56 -10.95 17.07
C MET A 464 -18.35 -12.28 16.37
N ASN A 465 -17.42 -12.31 15.42
CA ASN A 465 -17.08 -13.54 14.72
C ASN A 465 -15.58 -13.74 14.52
N GLY A 466 -15.17 -15.01 14.54
CA GLY A 466 -13.89 -15.46 13.98
C GLY A 466 -14.04 -15.80 12.50
N VAL A 467 -12.91 -16.03 11.81
CA VAL A 467 -12.83 -16.19 10.36
C VAL A 467 -12.87 -17.63 9.86
N SER A 468 -13.18 -18.55 10.73
CA SER A 468 -13.50 -19.97 10.46
C SER A 468 -14.10 -20.61 11.70
N GLN A 469 -14.72 -21.78 11.56
CA GLN A 469 -15.25 -22.53 12.70
C GLN A 469 -14.21 -22.77 13.80
N LEU A 470 -13.03 -23.23 13.41
CA LEU A 470 -11.92 -23.44 14.35
C LEU A 470 -11.48 -22.13 15.01
N HIS A 471 -11.40 -21.05 14.23
CA HIS A 471 -11.00 -19.75 14.76
C HIS A 471 -12.05 -19.18 15.71
N GLY A 472 -13.35 -19.34 15.45
CA GLY A 472 -14.41 -18.98 16.38
C GLY A 472 -14.27 -19.71 17.72
N HIS A 473 -13.96 -21.01 17.69
CA HIS A 473 -13.70 -21.78 18.91
C HIS A 473 -12.45 -21.26 19.66
N VAL A 474 -11.35 -20.98 18.97
CA VAL A 474 -10.14 -20.40 19.56
C VAL A 474 -10.42 -19.01 20.15
N SER A 475 -11.17 -18.18 19.44
CA SER A 475 -11.54 -16.82 19.89
C SER A 475 -12.38 -16.84 21.16
N ARG A 476 -13.33 -17.77 21.31
CA ARG A 476 -14.05 -17.97 22.59
C ARG A 476 -13.08 -18.21 23.75
N GLY A 477 -12.01 -18.98 23.53
CA GLY A 477 -10.97 -19.17 24.54
C GLY A 477 -10.19 -17.91 24.86
N LEU A 478 -9.82 -17.11 23.85
CA LEU A 478 -9.05 -15.86 24.01
C LEU A 478 -9.83 -14.79 24.76
N PHE A 479 -11.12 -14.65 24.46
CA PHE A 479 -11.97 -13.60 25.00
C PHE A 479 -12.77 -14.04 26.24
N SER A 480 -12.67 -15.29 26.70
CA SER A 480 -13.45 -15.81 27.82
C SER A 480 -13.32 -15.00 29.12
N ARG A 481 -12.19 -14.34 29.31
CA ARG A 481 -11.94 -13.46 30.46
C ARG A 481 -12.90 -12.24 30.54
N LEU A 482 -13.50 -11.84 29.40
CA LEU A 482 -14.46 -10.73 29.38
C LEU A 482 -15.81 -11.12 29.95
N TRP A 483 -16.11 -12.41 30.07
CA TRP A 483 -17.37 -12.94 30.59
C TRP A 483 -17.11 -13.96 31.71
N PRO A 484 -16.69 -13.49 32.92
CA PRO A 484 -16.45 -14.37 34.04
C PRO A 484 -17.72 -15.14 34.42
N GLY A 485 -17.61 -16.44 34.60
CA GLY A 485 -18.73 -17.30 34.94
C GLY A 485 -19.44 -17.96 33.76
N TYR A 486 -19.17 -17.57 32.53
CA TYR A 486 -19.70 -18.24 31.35
C TYR A 486 -18.79 -19.38 30.88
N LEU A 487 -19.39 -20.47 30.41
CA LEU A 487 -18.68 -21.50 29.69
C LEU A 487 -18.30 -21.01 28.29
N ARG A 488 -17.20 -21.53 27.72
CA ARG A 488 -16.72 -21.09 26.41
C ARG A 488 -17.77 -21.20 25.30
N ASP A 489 -18.59 -22.25 25.35
CA ASP A 489 -19.60 -22.52 24.32
C ASP A 489 -20.85 -21.65 24.48
N GLU A 490 -21.00 -20.94 25.60
CA GLU A 490 -22.06 -19.97 25.85
C GLU A 490 -21.71 -18.57 25.33
N LEU A 491 -20.45 -18.32 24.96
CA LEU A 491 -20.02 -17.00 24.49
C LEU A 491 -20.54 -16.73 23.08
N TYR A 492 -21.09 -15.53 22.89
CA TYR A 492 -21.64 -15.03 21.62
C TYR A 492 -20.52 -14.68 20.61
N ILE A 493 -19.63 -15.63 20.34
CA ILE A 493 -18.57 -15.50 19.34
C ILE A 493 -18.83 -16.53 18.27
N GLY A 494 -19.41 -16.10 17.17
CA GLY A 494 -19.69 -16.92 16.01
C GLY A 494 -18.49 -17.12 15.10
N HIS A 495 -18.75 -17.59 13.90
CA HIS A 495 -17.74 -17.62 12.84
C HIS A 495 -18.39 -17.38 11.48
N VAL A 496 -17.64 -16.70 10.63
CA VAL A 496 -17.90 -16.61 9.19
C VAL A 496 -16.62 -17.05 8.50
N THR A 497 -16.68 -18.17 7.77
CA THR A 497 -15.48 -18.67 7.08
C THR A 497 -15.10 -17.68 5.97
N ASN A 498 -13.80 -17.31 5.94
CA ASN A 498 -13.29 -16.41 4.91
C ASN A 498 -13.60 -16.94 3.52
N GLY A 499 -14.19 -16.09 2.70
CA GLY A 499 -14.34 -16.30 1.26
C GLY A 499 -13.16 -15.76 0.48
N VAL A 500 -13.25 -15.92 -0.82
CA VAL A 500 -12.33 -15.32 -1.81
C VAL A 500 -13.17 -14.72 -2.93
N HIS A 501 -12.72 -13.58 -3.45
CA HIS A 501 -13.39 -12.97 -4.59
C HIS A 501 -13.08 -13.76 -5.87
N TYR A 502 -14.09 -14.42 -6.44
CA TYR A 502 -13.95 -15.37 -7.55
C TYR A 502 -13.18 -14.77 -8.73
N SER A 503 -13.62 -13.63 -9.27
CA SER A 503 -13.05 -13.01 -10.46
C SER A 503 -11.60 -12.53 -10.27
N THR A 504 -11.15 -12.29 -9.03
CA THR A 504 -9.74 -11.96 -8.73
C THR A 504 -8.83 -13.19 -8.82
N TRP A 505 -9.29 -14.37 -8.36
CA TRP A 505 -8.41 -15.51 -8.14
C TRP A 505 -8.55 -16.61 -9.18
N VAL A 506 -9.63 -16.64 -9.94
CA VAL A 506 -9.83 -17.61 -11.01
C VAL A 506 -9.11 -17.15 -12.27
N ALA A 507 -8.31 -18.04 -12.83
CA ALA A 507 -7.61 -17.76 -14.08
C ALA A 507 -8.58 -17.76 -15.27
N PRO A 508 -8.37 -16.93 -16.29
CA PRO A 508 -9.25 -16.86 -17.49
C PRO A 508 -9.45 -18.21 -18.18
N GLU A 509 -8.46 -19.10 -18.12
CA GLU A 509 -8.56 -20.45 -18.68
C GLU A 509 -9.61 -21.30 -17.95
N TRP A 510 -9.77 -21.11 -16.62
CA TRP A 510 -10.79 -21.77 -15.83
C TRP A 510 -12.16 -21.11 -16.02
N GLU A 511 -12.23 -19.78 -16.14
CA GLU A 511 -13.49 -19.08 -16.45
C GLU A 511 -14.10 -19.64 -17.75
N GLN A 512 -13.30 -19.79 -18.81
CA GLN A 512 -13.76 -20.37 -20.08
C GLN A 512 -14.25 -21.82 -19.94
N VAL A 513 -13.63 -22.62 -19.05
CA VAL A 513 -14.08 -23.98 -18.77
C VAL A 513 -15.42 -23.97 -18.05
N TYR A 514 -15.56 -23.11 -17.02
CA TYR A 514 -16.80 -23.00 -16.24
C TYR A 514 -17.94 -22.41 -17.06
N GLU A 515 -17.68 -21.42 -17.92
CA GLU A 515 -18.68 -20.87 -18.85
C GLU A 515 -19.24 -21.96 -19.79
N LYS A 516 -18.37 -22.77 -20.36
CA LYS A 516 -18.80 -23.89 -21.21
C LYS A 516 -19.61 -24.95 -20.46
N LEU A 517 -19.23 -25.20 -19.21
CA LEU A 517 -19.88 -26.20 -18.36
C LEU A 517 -21.23 -25.73 -17.84
N THR A 518 -21.35 -24.46 -17.46
CA THR A 518 -22.56 -23.88 -16.87
C THR A 518 -23.50 -23.28 -17.92
N GLY A 519 -22.99 -22.95 -19.11
CA GLY A 519 -23.70 -22.21 -20.14
C GLY A 519 -23.89 -20.72 -19.83
N LYS A 520 -23.21 -20.20 -18.82
CA LYS A 520 -23.28 -18.80 -18.36
C LYS A 520 -21.89 -18.25 -18.08
N ARG A 521 -21.61 -17.04 -18.58
CA ARG A 521 -20.37 -16.32 -18.27
C ARG A 521 -20.29 -15.92 -16.78
N HIS A 522 -21.42 -15.50 -16.23
CA HIS A 522 -21.58 -15.20 -14.82
C HIS A 522 -22.69 -16.09 -14.25
N PHE A 523 -22.36 -16.96 -13.35
CA PHE A 523 -23.31 -17.80 -12.63
C PHE A 523 -23.32 -17.46 -11.15
N ASP A 524 -24.43 -17.79 -10.49
CA ASP A 524 -24.53 -17.61 -9.04
C ASP A 524 -23.49 -18.48 -8.32
N LEU A 525 -22.49 -17.83 -7.71
CA LEU A 525 -21.41 -18.50 -7.01
C LEU A 525 -21.86 -19.25 -5.76
N CYS A 526 -23.06 -18.94 -5.24
CA CYS A 526 -23.70 -19.66 -4.14
C CYS A 526 -24.49 -20.89 -4.59
N ASP A 527 -24.71 -21.06 -5.91
CA ASP A 527 -25.46 -22.18 -6.48
C ASP A 527 -24.63 -23.46 -6.47
N ARG A 528 -24.92 -24.32 -5.49
CA ARG A 528 -24.24 -25.63 -5.32
C ARG A 528 -24.48 -26.58 -6.51
N GLU A 529 -25.61 -26.49 -7.17
CA GLU A 529 -25.93 -27.36 -8.33
C GLU A 529 -25.08 -26.99 -9.53
N GLN A 530 -24.82 -25.68 -9.74
CA GLN A 530 -23.91 -25.21 -10.77
C GLN A 530 -22.49 -25.72 -10.51
N TRP A 531 -22.00 -25.61 -9.26
CA TRP A 531 -20.69 -26.13 -8.89
C TRP A 531 -20.58 -27.64 -9.02
N ALA A 532 -21.64 -28.40 -8.75
CA ALA A 532 -21.65 -29.87 -8.89
C ALA A 532 -21.37 -30.32 -10.33
N LYS A 533 -21.65 -29.49 -11.35
CA LYS A 533 -21.30 -29.78 -12.74
C LYS A 533 -19.80 -29.97 -12.97
N ILE A 534 -18.92 -29.43 -12.10
CA ILE A 534 -17.47 -29.62 -12.18
C ILE A 534 -17.08 -31.09 -12.15
N TYR A 535 -17.83 -31.94 -11.45
CA TYR A 535 -17.59 -33.39 -11.41
C TYR A 535 -17.88 -34.09 -12.75
N GLN A 536 -18.47 -33.40 -13.72
CA GLN A 536 -18.70 -33.89 -15.08
C GLN A 536 -17.54 -33.57 -16.04
N LEU A 537 -16.54 -32.78 -15.60
CA LEU A 537 -15.36 -32.51 -16.40
C LEU A 537 -14.50 -33.75 -16.54
N GLU A 538 -14.04 -34.00 -17.76
CA GLU A 538 -13.05 -35.03 -18.02
C GLU A 538 -11.72 -34.70 -17.35
N ASP A 539 -11.12 -35.69 -16.70
CA ASP A 539 -9.81 -35.53 -15.98
C ASP A 539 -8.74 -34.95 -16.90
N GLU A 540 -8.77 -35.33 -18.18
CA GLU A 540 -7.82 -34.84 -19.19
C GLU A 540 -7.95 -33.32 -19.39
N LYS A 541 -9.17 -32.78 -19.39
CA LYS A 541 -9.43 -31.35 -19.50
C LYS A 541 -8.93 -30.57 -18.26
N VAL A 542 -9.14 -31.13 -17.07
CA VAL A 542 -8.63 -30.58 -15.82
C VAL A 542 -7.09 -30.54 -15.86
N TYR A 543 -6.46 -31.65 -16.28
CA TYR A 543 -5.02 -31.76 -16.39
C TYR A 543 -4.43 -30.77 -17.39
N GLU A 544 -4.96 -30.69 -18.60
CA GLU A 544 -4.51 -29.73 -19.63
C GLU A 544 -4.55 -28.29 -19.15
N THR A 545 -5.67 -27.89 -18.53
CA THR A 545 -5.84 -26.53 -18.00
C THR A 545 -4.81 -26.23 -16.91
N LYS A 546 -4.64 -27.15 -15.97
CA LYS A 546 -3.60 -27.03 -14.92
C LYS A 546 -2.20 -26.94 -15.49
N MET A 547 -1.88 -27.71 -16.52
CA MET A 547 -0.56 -27.68 -17.16
C MET A 547 -0.28 -26.37 -17.88
N LYS A 548 -1.27 -25.75 -18.53
CA LYS A 548 -1.14 -24.40 -19.10
C LYS A 548 -0.79 -23.37 -18.02
N LEU A 549 -1.51 -23.38 -16.92
CA LEU A 549 -1.28 -22.46 -15.80
C LEU A 549 0.06 -22.68 -15.15
N LYS A 550 0.46 -23.95 -14.96
CA LYS A 550 1.75 -24.31 -14.39
C LYS A 550 2.92 -23.87 -15.27
N LYS A 551 2.78 -24.05 -16.59
CA LYS A 551 3.77 -23.54 -17.56
C LYS A 551 3.92 -22.03 -17.43
N ARG A 552 2.82 -21.28 -17.41
CA ARG A 552 2.84 -19.82 -17.23
C ARG A 552 3.53 -19.41 -15.91
N LEU A 553 3.23 -20.11 -14.81
CA LEU A 553 3.89 -19.89 -13.53
C LEU A 553 5.41 -20.11 -13.64
N PHE A 554 5.85 -21.21 -14.24
CA PHE A 554 7.27 -21.52 -14.36
C PHE A 554 8.00 -20.55 -15.30
N ASP A 555 7.35 -20.09 -16.36
CA ASP A 555 7.92 -19.09 -17.25
C ASP A 555 8.12 -17.74 -16.51
N ASN A 556 7.17 -17.34 -15.67
CA ASN A 556 7.29 -16.16 -14.80
C ASN A 556 8.39 -16.34 -13.75
N ILE A 557 8.50 -17.52 -13.13
CA ILE A 557 9.57 -17.82 -12.17
C ILE A 557 10.93 -17.76 -12.86
N ARG A 558 11.08 -18.33 -14.08
CA ARG A 558 12.33 -18.29 -14.86
C ARG A 558 12.74 -16.85 -15.18
N LYS A 559 11.80 -16.02 -15.65
CA LYS A 559 12.06 -14.59 -15.93
C LYS A 559 12.55 -13.87 -14.69
N ARG A 560 11.86 -14.05 -13.57
CA ARG A 560 12.22 -13.40 -12.30
C ARG A 560 13.56 -13.89 -11.76
N LEU A 561 13.82 -15.19 -11.78
CA LEU A 561 15.10 -15.76 -11.39
C LEU A 561 16.24 -15.21 -12.25
N GLN A 562 16.02 -15.05 -13.55
CA GLN A 562 17.01 -14.48 -14.45
C GLN A 562 17.36 -13.04 -14.06
N SER A 563 16.36 -12.19 -13.79
CA SER A 563 16.55 -10.81 -13.34
C SER A 563 17.27 -10.75 -12.00
N ASP A 564 16.74 -11.44 -10.99
CA ASP A 564 17.29 -11.42 -9.62
C ASP A 564 18.72 -11.98 -9.55
N MET A 565 19.04 -13.01 -10.34
CA MET A 565 20.36 -13.63 -10.34
C MET A 565 21.39 -12.82 -11.12
N LEU A 566 20.99 -12.12 -12.18
CA LEU A 566 21.85 -11.16 -12.88
C LEU A 566 22.27 -10.02 -11.94
N GLU A 567 21.32 -9.46 -11.19
CA GLU A 567 21.63 -8.43 -10.20
C GLU A 567 22.56 -8.94 -9.08
N ARG A 568 22.44 -10.20 -8.71
CA ARG A 568 23.28 -10.87 -7.69
C ARG A 568 24.61 -11.40 -8.24
N HIS A 569 24.93 -11.16 -9.52
CA HIS A 569 26.12 -11.66 -10.20
C HIS A 569 26.30 -13.19 -10.11
N VAL A 570 25.21 -13.93 -10.11
CA VAL A 570 25.24 -15.40 -10.10
C VAL A 570 25.69 -15.92 -11.49
N SER A 571 26.51 -16.98 -11.50
CA SER A 571 27.00 -17.52 -12.76
C SER A 571 25.88 -18.06 -13.66
N PRO A 572 25.96 -17.88 -15.00
CA PRO A 572 24.94 -18.42 -15.91
C PRO A 572 24.74 -19.93 -15.76
N ARG A 573 25.79 -20.68 -15.42
CA ARG A 573 25.72 -22.13 -15.18
C ARG A 573 24.81 -22.46 -13.98
N THR A 574 24.91 -21.70 -12.91
CA THR A 574 24.06 -21.87 -11.73
C THR A 574 22.60 -21.55 -12.06
N LEU A 575 22.34 -20.46 -12.82
CA LEU A 575 21.01 -20.10 -13.29
C LEU A 575 20.38 -21.20 -14.16
N MET A 576 21.14 -21.73 -15.11
CA MET A 576 20.69 -22.84 -15.97
C MET A 576 20.38 -24.08 -15.14
N ASN A 577 21.24 -24.43 -14.18
CA ASN A 577 21.01 -25.57 -13.29
C ASN A 577 19.71 -25.43 -12.49
N ILE A 578 19.49 -24.29 -11.84
CA ILE A 578 18.24 -24.04 -11.07
C ILE A 578 17.02 -24.08 -11.99
N SER A 579 17.11 -23.43 -13.16
CA SER A 579 16.00 -23.38 -14.13
C SER A 579 15.63 -24.77 -14.67
N SER A 580 16.62 -25.68 -14.81
CA SER A 580 16.40 -27.05 -15.30
C SER A 580 15.62 -27.93 -14.31
N HIS A 581 15.60 -27.58 -13.01
CA HIS A 581 14.80 -28.30 -12.00
C HIS A 581 13.32 -27.90 -12.03
N LEU A 582 12.94 -26.83 -12.73
CA LEU A 582 11.54 -26.44 -12.91
C LEU A 582 10.86 -27.35 -13.94
N ASN A 583 10.49 -28.54 -13.50
CA ASN A 583 9.82 -29.56 -14.34
C ASN A 583 8.29 -29.42 -14.23
N GLU A 584 7.64 -29.10 -15.33
CA GLU A 584 6.20 -28.90 -15.41
C GLU A 584 5.39 -30.18 -15.05
N LYS A 585 5.96 -31.36 -15.30
CA LYS A 585 5.32 -32.65 -15.01
C LYS A 585 5.50 -33.14 -13.57
N ALA A 586 6.44 -32.55 -12.81
CA ALA A 586 6.65 -32.92 -11.43
C ALA A 586 5.60 -32.30 -10.49
N LEU A 587 5.25 -32.97 -9.40
CA LEU A 587 4.44 -32.39 -8.33
C LEU A 587 5.13 -31.13 -7.81
N THR A 588 4.41 -30.03 -7.72
CA THR A 588 4.93 -28.74 -7.23
C THR A 588 4.25 -28.37 -5.94
N ILE A 589 5.03 -28.25 -4.88
CA ILE A 589 4.56 -27.80 -3.56
C ILE A 589 5.18 -26.45 -3.25
N ALA A 590 4.36 -25.46 -2.88
CA ALA A 590 4.83 -24.12 -2.55
C ALA A 590 4.47 -23.75 -1.10
N PHE A 591 5.40 -23.07 -0.43
CA PHE A 591 5.19 -22.42 0.85
C PHE A 591 5.48 -20.93 0.69
N ALA A 592 4.43 -20.08 0.74
CA ALA A 592 4.52 -18.64 0.54
C ALA A 592 3.86 -17.90 1.72
N ARG A 593 4.50 -17.91 2.89
CA ARG A 593 4.03 -17.26 4.13
C ARG A 593 5.20 -16.60 4.85
N ARG A 594 4.90 -15.59 5.68
CA ARG A 594 5.88 -15.03 6.62
C ARG A 594 6.45 -16.13 7.51
N PHE A 595 7.76 -16.12 7.77
CA PHE A 595 8.41 -17.09 8.67
C PHE A 595 8.13 -16.70 10.13
N ALA A 596 7.00 -17.18 10.65
CA ALA A 596 6.63 -17.10 12.05
C ALA A 596 6.35 -18.53 12.56
N THR A 597 6.65 -18.81 13.82
CA THR A 597 6.59 -20.17 14.41
C THR A 597 5.24 -20.85 14.18
N TYR A 598 4.12 -20.14 14.36
CA TYR A 598 2.77 -20.68 14.18
C TYR A 598 2.41 -21.00 12.73
N LYS A 599 3.13 -20.44 11.74
CA LYS A 599 2.96 -20.77 10.31
C LYS A 599 3.55 -22.12 9.92
N ARG A 600 4.37 -22.72 10.78
CA ARG A 600 4.90 -24.09 10.67
C ARG A 600 5.61 -24.37 9.34
N ALA A 601 6.51 -23.47 8.89
CA ALA A 601 7.24 -23.59 7.62
C ALA A 601 8.00 -24.93 7.47
N SER A 602 8.54 -25.47 8.57
CA SER A 602 9.30 -26.72 8.59
C SER A 602 8.44 -27.99 8.64
N LEU A 603 7.09 -27.87 8.67
CA LEU A 603 6.20 -29.03 8.85
C LEU A 603 6.36 -30.06 7.71
N LEU A 604 6.57 -29.59 6.47
CA LEU A 604 6.76 -30.45 5.31
C LEU A 604 8.00 -31.35 5.43
N PHE A 605 9.05 -30.87 6.10
CA PHE A 605 10.33 -31.58 6.24
C PHE A 605 10.44 -32.41 7.53
N ARG A 606 9.33 -32.58 8.26
CA ARG A 606 9.32 -33.27 9.54
C ARG A 606 9.54 -34.80 9.40
N ASP A 607 9.11 -35.32 8.26
CA ASP A 607 9.23 -36.74 7.89
C ASP A 607 9.73 -36.78 6.44
N LEU A 608 11.06 -36.79 6.29
CA LEU A 608 11.72 -36.81 4.98
C LEU A 608 11.57 -38.16 4.27
N ASP A 609 11.46 -39.24 5.03
CA ASP A 609 11.30 -40.58 4.46
C ASP A 609 9.91 -40.76 3.81
N ARG A 610 8.92 -40.05 4.34
CA ARG A 610 7.58 -40.03 3.77
C ARG A 610 7.44 -39.04 2.59
N LEU A 611 8.20 -37.96 2.60
CA LEU A 611 8.19 -36.96 1.57
C LEU A 611 8.82 -37.49 0.28
#